data_4f96ae56726b09ff033de6f10c2efdf4
#
_entry.id   4f96ae56726b09ff033de6f10c2efdf4
#
_cell.length_a   1.000
_cell.length_b   1.000
_cell.length_c   1.000
_cell.angle_alpha   90.00
_cell.angle_beta   90.00
_cell.angle_gamma   90.00
#
_symmetry.space_group_name_H-M   'P 1'
#
loop_
_entity.id
_entity.type
_entity.pdbx_description
1 polymer ?
#
loop_
_entity_poly.entity_id
_entity_poly.type
_entity_poly.pdbx_seq_one_letter_code
_entity_poly.pdbx_strand_id
1 'polypeptide(L)'
;NGKKYSLRPENTAAVVRASVQHNLTYNEPKKLWYYGPMFRHERPQAGRYRQFFQFGVEMLGYDGFESEAELILMCKAVWQAIGLSGNLQPVLKINSIGTSEERTLYVKALGEFFERHIDVLDDENLKRLKKNPLRILDSKNESLGTLKNEAPKISSFLGKSSKAHFENLLSLLDSYSIPYEVDLKLVRGLDYYSSTVFEWKASALGAQDTVCGGGRYDAFDLQRAITSGPAKRAGSGQIELMRTLWNRVRDGFRRYMKRGKLR
;
A
#
# COMPACT_ATOMS: atom_id res chain seq x y z
N ASN A 1 32.98 -8.80 13.33
CA ASN A 1 33.07 -7.49 12.65
C ASN A 1 32.20 -6.41 13.28
N GLY A 2 31.35 -6.69 14.30
CA GLY A 2 30.45 -5.74 14.93
C GLY A 2 29.36 -5.13 14.03
N LYS A 3 29.31 -5.49 12.74
CA LYS A 3 28.29 -5.01 11.80
C LYS A 3 26.97 -5.72 12.05
N LYS A 4 25.88 -4.94 12.16
CA LYS A 4 24.52 -5.47 12.26
C LYS A 4 23.95 -5.66 10.85
N TYR A 5 23.40 -6.83 10.58
CA TYR A 5 22.68 -7.16 9.34
C TYR A 5 21.24 -7.48 9.67
N SER A 6 20.31 -7.14 8.78
CA SER A 6 18.92 -7.53 8.87
C SER A 6 18.45 -8.15 7.56
N LEU A 7 17.52 -9.08 7.66
CA LEU A 7 16.83 -9.60 6.48
C LEU A 7 15.81 -8.56 5.99
N ARG A 8 15.70 -8.39 4.69
CA ARG A 8 14.81 -7.39 4.09
C ARG A 8 13.33 -7.75 4.28
N PRO A 9 12.51 -6.88 4.84
CA PRO A 9 11.06 -7.13 5.00
C PRO A 9 10.25 -6.75 3.76
N GLU A 10 10.85 -5.99 2.83
CA GLU A 10 10.30 -5.43 1.59
C GLU A 10 11.44 -4.95 0.69
N ASN A 11 11.13 -4.46 -0.50
CA ASN A 11 12.18 -4.02 -1.42
C ASN A 11 12.01 -2.60 -1.97
N THR A 12 10.90 -1.90 -1.71
CA THR A 12 10.67 -0.51 -2.11
C THR A 12 11.78 0.40 -1.61
N ALA A 13 12.12 0.31 -0.31
CA ALA A 13 13.21 1.08 0.29
C ALA A 13 14.56 0.82 -0.40
N ALA A 14 14.83 -0.43 -0.79
CA ALA A 14 16.07 -0.78 -1.50
C ALA A 14 16.10 -0.24 -2.92
N VAL A 15 14.96 -0.25 -3.63
CA VAL A 15 14.83 0.30 -4.99
C VAL A 15 15.01 1.83 -4.95
N VAL A 16 14.32 2.52 -4.03
CA VAL A 16 14.47 3.97 -3.86
C VAL A 16 15.91 4.35 -3.53
N ARG A 17 16.54 3.63 -2.58
CA ARG A 17 17.96 3.85 -2.26
C ARG A 17 18.85 3.68 -3.48
N ALA A 18 18.66 2.61 -4.26
CA ALA A 18 19.45 2.37 -5.48
C ALA A 18 19.19 3.46 -6.52
N SER A 19 17.94 3.88 -6.70
CA SER A 19 17.56 4.94 -7.63
C SER A 19 18.27 6.26 -7.31
N VAL A 20 18.28 6.66 -6.04
CA VAL A 20 18.99 7.87 -5.60
C VAL A 20 20.51 7.72 -5.70
N GLN A 21 21.04 6.58 -5.23
CA GLN A 21 22.48 6.31 -5.20
C GLN A 21 23.12 6.28 -6.58
N HIS A 22 22.35 5.86 -7.59
CA HIS A 22 22.79 5.73 -8.98
C HIS A 22 22.15 6.76 -9.91
N ASN A 23 21.42 7.77 -9.38
CA ASN A 23 20.75 8.82 -10.16
C ASN A 23 19.87 8.26 -11.29
N LEU A 24 19.13 7.18 -11.03
CA LEU A 24 18.42 6.45 -12.09
C LEU A 24 17.31 7.29 -12.75
N THR A 25 16.80 8.31 -12.07
CA THR A 25 15.73 9.20 -12.56
C THR A 25 16.24 10.55 -13.05
N TYR A 26 17.56 10.75 -13.18
CA TYR A 26 18.16 12.04 -13.53
C TYR A 26 17.70 12.57 -14.91
N ASN A 27 17.67 11.70 -15.92
CA ASN A 27 17.34 12.10 -17.29
C ASN A 27 15.91 11.76 -17.70
N GLU A 28 15.28 10.77 -17.05
CA GLU A 28 13.96 10.28 -17.43
C GLU A 28 13.28 9.53 -16.27
N PRO A 29 11.94 9.51 -16.21
CA PRO A 29 11.20 8.67 -15.30
C PRO A 29 11.51 7.19 -15.50
N LYS A 30 11.43 6.39 -14.46
CA LYS A 30 11.73 4.95 -14.49
C LYS A 30 10.57 4.11 -14.02
N LYS A 31 10.33 3.01 -14.72
CA LYS A 31 9.48 1.89 -14.29
C LYS A 31 10.39 0.73 -13.95
N LEU A 32 10.49 0.41 -12.68
CA LEU A 32 11.35 -0.63 -12.15
C LEU A 32 10.49 -1.76 -11.59
N TRP A 33 10.99 -2.97 -11.66
CA TRP A 33 10.36 -4.11 -11.04
C TRP A 33 11.37 -4.96 -10.29
N TYR A 34 10.90 -5.67 -9.29
CA TYR A 34 11.72 -6.60 -8.54
C TYR A 34 10.95 -7.87 -8.21
N TYR A 35 11.70 -8.92 -7.96
CA TYR A 35 11.21 -10.17 -7.44
C TYR A 35 12.24 -10.81 -6.52
N GLY A 36 11.79 -11.32 -5.39
CA GLY A 36 12.70 -12.04 -4.50
C GLY A 36 12.08 -12.38 -3.14
N PRO A 37 12.85 -13.09 -2.29
CA PRO A 37 12.41 -13.44 -0.96
C PRO A 37 12.43 -12.22 -0.03
N MET A 38 11.38 -12.11 0.77
CA MET A 38 11.23 -11.13 1.86
C MET A 38 11.04 -11.85 3.18
N PHE A 39 11.34 -11.17 4.28
CA PHE A 39 11.37 -11.77 5.61
C PHE A 39 10.66 -10.87 6.62
N ARG A 40 9.65 -11.40 7.32
CA ARG A 40 8.93 -10.66 8.36
C ARG A 40 8.78 -11.52 9.61
N HIS A 41 8.92 -10.89 10.77
CA HIS A 41 8.66 -11.55 12.04
C HIS A 41 7.14 -11.56 12.31
N GLU A 42 6.45 -12.43 11.59
CA GLU A 42 4.99 -12.61 11.67
C GLU A 42 4.64 -13.85 12.49
N ARG A 43 3.44 -13.89 13.05
CA ARG A 43 2.86 -15.14 13.54
C ARG A 43 2.45 -15.99 12.33
N PRO A 44 3.03 -17.20 12.13
CA PRO A 44 2.67 -18.05 11.01
C PRO A 44 1.20 -18.43 11.07
N GLN A 45 0.51 -18.30 9.95
CA GLN A 45 -0.87 -18.77 9.76
C GLN A 45 -1.12 -19.03 8.27
N ALA A 46 -2.29 -19.57 7.93
CA ALA A 46 -2.64 -19.82 6.53
C ALA A 46 -2.45 -18.53 5.69
N GLY A 47 -1.63 -18.62 4.64
CA GLY A 47 -1.32 -17.49 3.77
C GLY A 47 -0.29 -16.47 4.30
N ARG A 48 0.24 -16.65 5.52
CA ARG A 48 1.21 -15.73 6.13
C ARG A 48 2.45 -16.48 6.62
N TYR A 49 3.56 -16.25 5.92
CA TYR A 49 4.85 -16.89 6.19
C TYR A 49 5.89 -15.88 6.63
N ARG A 50 6.88 -16.32 7.40
CA ARG A 50 8.04 -15.50 7.80
C ARG A 50 9.00 -15.24 6.65
N GLN A 51 9.07 -16.15 5.70
CA GLN A 51 9.74 -15.99 4.42
C GLN A 51 8.70 -16.17 3.32
N PHE A 52 8.62 -15.22 2.41
CA PHE A 52 7.71 -15.21 1.29
C PHE A 52 8.35 -14.51 0.09
N PHE A 53 7.81 -14.70 -1.10
CA PHE A 53 8.29 -14.04 -2.29
C PHE A 53 7.39 -12.86 -2.64
N GLN A 54 8.01 -11.74 -2.98
CA GLN A 54 7.31 -10.57 -3.48
C GLN A 54 7.71 -10.25 -4.90
N PHE A 55 6.72 -9.90 -5.70
CA PHE A 55 6.86 -9.15 -6.92
C PHE A 55 6.40 -7.71 -6.64
N GLY A 56 7.18 -6.73 -7.05
CA GLY A 56 6.83 -5.33 -6.90
C GLY A 56 7.21 -4.52 -8.13
N VAL A 57 6.48 -3.44 -8.35
CA VAL A 57 6.75 -2.46 -9.39
C VAL A 57 6.78 -1.07 -8.75
N GLU A 58 7.78 -0.30 -9.13
CA GLU A 58 7.97 1.08 -8.69
C GLU A 58 8.01 1.99 -9.93
N MET A 59 7.18 3.02 -9.91
CA MET A 59 7.17 4.06 -10.94
C MET A 59 7.74 5.34 -10.33
N LEU A 60 8.93 5.74 -10.76
CA LEU A 60 9.68 6.85 -10.20
C LEU A 60 9.77 8.00 -11.19
N GLY A 61 9.52 9.25 -10.73
CA GLY A 61 9.54 10.45 -11.56
C GLY A 61 8.24 10.69 -12.34
N TYR A 62 7.12 10.14 -11.91
CA TYR A 62 5.79 10.34 -12.48
C TYR A 62 4.90 11.10 -11.51
N ASP A 63 4.48 12.32 -11.86
CA ASP A 63 3.72 13.19 -10.96
C ASP A 63 2.20 13.02 -11.10
N GLY A 64 1.72 12.62 -12.27
CA GLY A 64 0.29 12.48 -12.59
C GLY A 64 -0.35 11.24 -11.97
N PHE A 65 -1.68 11.30 -11.83
CA PHE A 65 -2.52 10.19 -11.36
C PHE A 65 -2.57 9.00 -12.34
N GLU A 66 -2.12 9.20 -13.58
CA GLU A 66 -2.04 8.19 -14.62
C GLU A 66 -1.10 7.05 -14.22
N SER A 67 -0.07 7.35 -13.44
CA SER A 67 0.86 6.34 -12.96
C SER A 67 0.21 5.36 -11.97
N GLU A 68 -0.65 5.85 -11.07
CA GLU A 68 -1.43 4.98 -10.18
C GLU A 68 -2.43 4.14 -10.99
N ALA A 69 -3.12 4.75 -11.96
CA ALA A 69 -4.03 4.03 -12.84
C ALA A 69 -3.31 2.91 -13.61
N GLU A 70 -2.12 3.19 -14.16
CA GLU A 70 -1.32 2.19 -14.87
C GLU A 70 -0.94 1.01 -13.97
N LEU A 71 -0.51 1.26 -12.72
CA LEU A 71 -0.21 0.20 -11.75
C LEU A 71 -1.45 -0.63 -11.42
N ILE A 72 -2.60 -0.01 -11.25
CA ILE A 72 -3.86 -0.69 -10.97
C ILE A 72 -4.29 -1.55 -12.17
N LEU A 73 -4.21 -1.01 -13.40
CA LEU A 73 -4.48 -1.74 -14.64
C LEU A 73 -3.54 -2.93 -14.82
N MET A 74 -2.25 -2.75 -14.53
CA MET A 74 -1.27 -3.83 -14.54
C MET A 74 -1.66 -4.93 -13.55
N CYS A 75 -2.07 -4.60 -12.32
CA CYS A 75 -2.54 -5.59 -11.36
C CYS A 75 -3.74 -6.37 -11.92
N LYS A 76 -4.75 -5.70 -12.50
CA LYS A 76 -5.91 -6.38 -13.13
C LYS A 76 -5.46 -7.35 -14.22
N ALA A 77 -4.51 -6.93 -15.07
CA ALA A 77 -3.97 -7.79 -16.13
C ALA A 77 -3.23 -9.01 -15.55
N VAL A 78 -2.51 -8.84 -14.44
CA VAL A 78 -1.86 -9.94 -13.71
C VAL A 78 -2.92 -10.92 -13.17
N TRP A 79 -3.99 -10.43 -12.52
CA TRP A 79 -5.06 -11.29 -12.00
C TRP A 79 -5.70 -12.12 -13.11
N GLN A 80 -5.99 -11.52 -14.26
CA GLN A 80 -6.51 -12.22 -15.43
C GLN A 80 -5.52 -13.26 -15.96
N ALA A 81 -4.24 -12.91 -16.06
CA ALA A 81 -3.21 -13.79 -16.59
C ALA A 81 -2.96 -15.05 -15.73
N ILE A 82 -3.18 -14.96 -14.41
CA ILE A 82 -3.04 -16.08 -13.48
C ILE A 82 -4.34 -16.81 -13.21
N GLY A 83 -5.46 -16.38 -13.83
CA GLY A 83 -6.75 -17.03 -13.74
C GLY A 83 -7.52 -16.75 -12.45
N LEU A 84 -7.27 -15.61 -11.80
CA LEU A 84 -8.10 -15.15 -10.69
C LEU A 84 -9.39 -14.55 -11.24
N SER A 85 -10.47 -15.31 -11.20
CA SER A 85 -11.78 -14.96 -11.72
C SER A 85 -12.89 -15.50 -10.83
N GLY A 86 -14.13 -15.05 -11.04
CA GLY A 86 -15.27 -15.47 -10.23
C GLY A 86 -15.08 -15.14 -8.75
N ASN A 87 -15.30 -16.10 -7.87
CA ASN A 87 -15.17 -15.92 -6.42
C ASN A 87 -13.73 -15.64 -5.94
N LEU A 88 -12.72 -15.87 -6.80
CA LEU A 88 -11.32 -15.58 -6.51
C LEU A 88 -10.88 -14.23 -7.06
N GLN A 89 -11.75 -13.52 -7.77
CA GLN A 89 -11.41 -12.22 -8.35
C GLN A 89 -11.15 -11.19 -7.24
N PRO A 90 -9.96 -10.58 -7.20
CA PRO A 90 -9.70 -9.53 -6.23
C PRO A 90 -10.53 -8.27 -6.52
N VAL A 91 -11.02 -7.64 -5.45
CA VAL A 91 -11.71 -6.34 -5.48
C VAL A 91 -10.72 -5.25 -5.11
N LEU A 92 -10.73 -4.16 -5.87
CA LEU A 92 -9.91 -2.98 -5.60
C LEU A 92 -10.56 -2.14 -4.52
N LYS A 93 -9.86 -1.92 -3.41
CA LYS A 93 -10.18 -0.89 -2.42
C LYS A 93 -9.17 0.25 -2.56
N ILE A 94 -9.67 1.49 -2.58
CA ILE A 94 -8.85 2.67 -2.85
C ILE A 94 -9.25 3.82 -1.92
N ASN A 95 -8.27 4.63 -1.53
CA ASN A 95 -8.49 5.83 -0.73
C ASN A 95 -7.44 6.89 -1.07
N SER A 96 -7.72 8.14 -0.71
CA SER A 96 -6.71 9.20 -0.64
C SER A 96 -6.43 9.54 0.81
N ILE A 97 -5.14 9.51 1.18
CA ILE A 97 -4.67 9.92 2.51
C ILE A 97 -4.06 11.33 2.52
N GLY A 98 -4.17 12.04 1.39
CA GLY A 98 -3.73 13.41 1.23
C GLY A 98 -2.21 13.60 1.28
N THR A 99 -1.79 14.86 1.28
CA THR A 99 -0.40 15.23 1.50
C THR A 99 0.04 14.98 2.94
N SER A 100 1.33 15.16 3.23
CA SER A 100 1.88 15.06 4.59
C SER A 100 1.23 16.06 5.55
N GLU A 101 0.99 17.30 5.07
CA GLU A 101 0.37 18.37 5.84
C GLU A 101 -1.11 18.06 6.13
N GLU A 102 -1.87 17.67 5.13
CA GLU A 102 -3.28 17.29 5.26
C GLU A 102 -3.44 16.11 6.21
N ARG A 103 -2.57 15.11 6.07
CA ARG A 103 -2.54 13.95 6.96
C ARG A 103 -2.19 14.33 8.40
N THR A 104 -1.28 15.28 8.62
CA THR A 104 -0.93 15.77 9.96
C THR A 104 -2.14 16.38 10.66
N LEU A 105 -2.90 17.22 9.94
CA LEU A 105 -4.14 17.82 10.47
C LEU A 105 -5.18 16.73 10.81
N TYR A 106 -5.33 15.77 9.92
CA TYR A 106 -6.24 14.63 10.15
C TYR A 106 -5.84 13.79 11.35
N VAL A 107 -4.57 13.40 11.47
CA VAL A 107 -4.05 12.60 12.60
C VAL A 107 -4.28 13.32 13.91
N LYS A 108 -4.09 14.65 13.96
CA LYS A 108 -4.37 15.47 15.13
C LYS A 108 -5.86 15.40 15.51
N ALA A 109 -6.75 15.69 14.56
CA ALA A 109 -8.20 15.65 14.80
C ALA A 109 -8.68 14.24 15.21
N LEU A 110 -8.10 13.19 14.61
CA LEU A 110 -8.40 11.81 14.95
C LEU A 110 -7.90 11.45 16.37
N GLY A 111 -6.72 11.93 16.74
CA GLY A 111 -6.19 11.79 18.10
C GLY A 111 -7.10 12.42 19.13
N GLU A 112 -7.47 13.68 18.94
CA GLU A 112 -8.39 14.44 19.81
C GLU A 112 -9.76 13.77 19.90
N PHE A 113 -10.24 13.16 18.81
CA PHE A 113 -11.48 12.39 18.80
C PHE A 113 -11.37 11.16 19.69
N PHE A 114 -10.35 10.32 19.54
CA PHE A 114 -10.19 9.11 20.33
C PHE A 114 -9.81 9.39 21.79
N GLU A 115 -9.14 10.49 22.09
CA GLU A 115 -8.88 10.93 23.47
C GLU A 115 -10.15 11.23 24.24
N ARG A 116 -11.18 11.78 23.58
CA ARG A 116 -12.50 11.99 24.18
C ARG A 116 -13.30 10.70 24.43
N HIS A 117 -12.86 9.59 23.84
CA HIS A 117 -13.49 8.28 23.95
C HIS A 117 -12.54 7.22 24.52
N ILE A 118 -11.64 7.67 25.41
CA ILE A 118 -10.57 6.82 25.95
C ILE A 118 -11.13 5.60 26.69
N ASP A 119 -12.29 5.74 27.33
CA ASP A 119 -12.94 4.71 28.16
C ASP A 119 -13.43 3.49 27.33
N VAL A 120 -13.58 3.65 26.01
CA VAL A 120 -13.99 2.56 25.10
C VAL A 120 -12.82 1.88 24.43
N LEU A 121 -11.58 2.37 24.62
CA LEU A 121 -10.38 1.82 24.00
C LEU A 121 -9.74 0.74 24.89
N ASP A 122 -9.47 -0.41 24.30
CA ASP A 122 -8.68 -1.45 24.96
C ASP A 122 -7.19 -1.06 25.02
N ASP A 123 -6.40 -1.79 25.82
CA ASP A 123 -4.96 -1.54 26.04
C ASP A 123 -4.14 -1.49 24.74
N GLU A 124 -4.53 -2.26 23.74
CA GLU A 124 -3.83 -2.27 22.44
C GLU A 124 -4.13 -0.97 21.68
N ASN A 125 -5.39 -0.53 21.66
CA ASN A 125 -5.80 0.69 20.99
C ASN A 125 -5.35 1.94 21.75
N LEU A 126 -5.21 1.91 23.08
CA LEU A 126 -4.55 2.96 23.86
C LEU A 126 -3.07 3.12 23.48
N LYS A 127 -2.35 2.01 23.26
CA LYS A 127 -0.97 2.05 22.75
C LYS A 127 -0.90 2.59 21.32
N ARG A 128 -1.90 2.25 20.49
CA ARG A 128 -2.02 2.76 19.12
C ARG A 128 -2.30 4.26 19.12
N LEU A 129 -3.20 4.75 19.98
CA LEU A 129 -3.52 6.17 20.13
C LEU A 129 -2.26 7.00 20.38
N LYS A 130 -1.43 6.59 21.34
CA LYS A 130 -0.18 7.27 21.67
C LYS A 130 0.87 7.24 20.55
N LYS A 131 0.83 6.22 19.70
CA LYS A 131 1.87 5.99 18.69
C LYS A 131 1.47 6.46 17.29
N ASN A 132 0.28 6.12 16.87
CA ASN A 132 -0.31 6.50 15.59
C ASN A 132 -1.82 6.23 15.61
N PRO A 133 -2.69 7.24 15.81
CA PRO A 133 -4.14 7.09 15.89
C PRO A 133 -4.77 6.41 14.65
N LEU A 134 -4.17 6.56 13.47
CA LEU A 134 -4.64 5.90 12.23
C LEU A 134 -4.72 4.37 12.39
N ARG A 135 -3.88 3.77 13.25
CA ARG A 135 -3.90 2.33 13.51
C ARG A 135 -5.13 1.84 14.26
N ILE A 136 -5.89 2.74 14.88
CA ILE A 136 -7.16 2.40 15.53
C ILE A 136 -8.23 2.12 14.47
N LEU A 137 -8.20 2.85 13.35
CA LEU A 137 -9.13 2.62 12.23
C LEU A 137 -8.97 1.21 11.63
N ASP A 138 -7.75 0.70 11.60
CA ASP A 138 -7.39 -0.65 11.11
C ASP A 138 -7.56 -1.75 12.18
N SER A 139 -8.05 -1.40 13.37
CA SER A 139 -8.30 -2.38 14.43
C SER A 139 -9.41 -3.34 14.03
N LYS A 140 -9.18 -4.65 14.24
CA LYS A 140 -10.19 -5.70 14.05
C LYS A 140 -11.17 -5.84 15.23
N ASN A 141 -11.04 -5.00 16.26
CA ASN A 141 -11.95 -5.00 17.39
C ASN A 141 -13.35 -4.51 16.94
N GLU A 142 -14.32 -5.42 16.94
CA GLU A 142 -15.70 -5.15 16.51
C GLU A 142 -16.42 -4.17 17.44
N SER A 143 -16.06 -4.12 18.75
CA SER A 143 -16.64 -3.18 19.70
C SER A 143 -16.39 -1.71 19.33
N LEU A 144 -15.35 -1.44 18.55
CA LEU A 144 -15.02 -0.10 18.05
C LEU A 144 -15.73 0.25 16.73
N GLY A 145 -16.58 -0.63 16.21
CA GLY A 145 -17.23 -0.45 14.91
C GLY A 145 -17.97 0.87 14.78
N THR A 146 -18.84 1.19 15.74
CA THR A 146 -19.60 2.45 15.81
C THR A 146 -18.67 3.65 15.94
N LEU A 147 -17.75 3.60 16.91
CA LEU A 147 -16.79 4.68 17.15
C LEU A 147 -15.94 5.00 15.91
N LYS A 148 -15.47 3.97 15.17
CA LYS A 148 -14.73 4.17 13.92
C LYS A 148 -15.59 4.78 12.80
N ASN A 149 -16.91 4.57 12.80
CA ASN A 149 -17.82 5.19 11.83
C ASN A 149 -18.03 6.68 12.11
N GLU A 150 -18.03 7.06 13.38
CA GLU A 150 -18.20 8.44 13.87
C GLU A 150 -16.91 9.26 13.80
N ALA A 151 -15.77 8.59 13.70
CA ALA A 151 -14.47 9.24 13.64
C ALA A 151 -14.37 10.20 12.44
N PRO A 152 -13.60 11.30 12.57
CA PRO A 152 -13.31 12.20 11.46
C PRO A 152 -12.85 11.43 10.21
N LYS A 153 -13.30 11.86 9.04
CA LYS A 153 -12.94 11.24 7.76
C LYS A 153 -11.85 12.07 7.08
N ILE A 154 -10.84 11.41 6.55
CA ILE A 154 -9.72 12.07 5.85
C ILE A 154 -10.22 12.99 4.71
N SER A 155 -11.31 12.63 4.04
CA SER A 155 -11.89 13.41 2.94
C SER A 155 -12.25 14.86 3.33
N SER A 156 -12.51 15.14 4.62
CA SER A 156 -12.78 16.49 5.12
C SER A 156 -11.51 17.34 5.26
N PHE A 157 -10.34 16.73 5.23
CA PHE A 157 -9.04 17.38 5.39
C PHE A 157 -8.28 17.53 4.07
N LEU A 158 -8.77 16.89 3.00
CA LEU A 158 -8.15 17.02 1.67
C LEU A 158 -8.40 18.39 1.09
N GLY A 159 -7.34 19.05 0.63
CA GLY A 159 -7.39 20.28 -0.14
C GLY A 159 -7.87 20.05 -1.57
N LYS A 160 -8.05 21.15 -2.31
CA LYS A 160 -8.55 21.10 -3.69
C LYS A 160 -7.68 20.25 -4.61
N SER A 161 -6.36 20.37 -4.51
CA SER A 161 -5.42 19.59 -5.35
C SER A 161 -5.52 18.09 -5.09
N SER A 162 -5.51 17.68 -3.82
CA SER A 162 -5.62 16.26 -3.43
C SER A 162 -6.97 15.65 -3.83
N LYS A 163 -8.06 16.42 -3.71
CA LYS A 163 -9.39 16.01 -4.19
C LYS A 163 -9.39 15.83 -5.70
N ALA A 164 -8.93 16.82 -6.45
CA ALA A 164 -8.90 16.76 -7.91
C ALA A 164 -8.01 15.60 -8.42
N HIS A 165 -6.85 15.36 -7.81
CA HIS A 165 -6.00 14.21 -8.14
C HIS A 165 -6.75 12.89 -7.96
N PHE A 166 -7.42 12.71 -6.83
CA PHE A 166 -8.16 11.49 -6.54
C PHE A 166 -9.37 11.32 -7.45
N GLU A 167 -10.16 12.36 -7.67
CA GLU A 167 -11.32 12.35 -8.57
C GLU A 167 -10.93 12.03 -10.01
N ASN A 168 -9.82 12.61 -10.51
CA ASN A 168 -9.30 12.31 -11.83
C ASN A 168 -8.85 10.85 -11.95
N LEU A 169 -8.19 10.31 -10.91
CA LEU A 169 -7.84 8.89 -10.85
C LEU A 169 -9.08 8.01 -10.93
N LEU A 170 -10.11 8.28 -10.12
CA LEU A 170 -11.36 7.50 -10.15
C LEU A 170 -12.04 7.58 -11.53
N SER A 171 -12.13 8.78 -12.12
CA SER A 171 -12.68 8.97 -13.47
C SER A 171 -11.92 8.17 -14.52
N LEU A 172 -10.59 8.08 -14.40
CA LEU A 172 -9.77 7.28 -15.31
C LEU A 172 -10.01 5.79 -15.11
N LEU A 173 -10.14 5.31 -13.87
CA LEU A 173 -10.49 3.91 -13.58
C LEU A 173 -11.87 3.55 -14.14
N ASP A 174 -12.86 4.45 -14.01
CA ASP A 174 -14.20 4.29 -14.57
C ASP A 174 -14.15 4.16 -16.10
N SER A 175 -13.34 4.98 -16.78
CA SER A 175 -13.18 4.93 -18.24
C SER A 175 -12.60 3.59 -18.73
N TYR A 176 -11.81 2.91 -17.88
CA TYR A 176 -11.29 1.56 -18.15
C TYR A 176 -12.16 0.44 -17.57
N SER A 177 -13.34 0.77 -17.05
CA SER A 177 -14.26 -0.20 -16.43
C SER A 177 -13.56 -1.05 -15.36
N ILE A 178 -12.80 -0.40 -14.48
CA ILE A 178 -12.18 -1.03 -13.32
C ILE A 178 -13.12 -0.88 -12.14
N PRO A 179 -13.73 -1.96 -11.62
CA PRO A 179 -14.54 -1.88 -10.43
C PRO A 179 -13.66 -1.61 -9.21
N TYR A 180 -14.09 -0.67 -8.38
CA TYR A 180 -13.41 -0.32 -7.13
C TYR A 180 -14.41 0.04 -6.03
N GLU A 181 -13.95 -0.01 -4.79
CA GLU A 181 -14.64 0.52 -3.62
C GLU A 181 -13.77 1.62 -2.98
N VAL A 182 -14.34 2.81 -2.77
CA VAL A 182 -13.69 3.85 -1.98
C VAL A 182 -13.84 3.49 -0.51
N ASP A 183 -12.73 3.13 0.14
CA ASP A 183 -12.71 2.74 1.55
C ASP A 183 -12.00 3.82 2.37
N LEU A 184 -12.79 4.74 2.97
CA LEU A 184 -12.28 5.85 3.76
C LEU A 184 -11.51 5.43 5.02
N LYS A 185 -11.57 4.16 5.40
CA LYS A 185 -10.80 3.57 6.52
C LYS A 185 -9.50 2.95 6.04
N LEU A 186 -9.32 2.81 4.73
CA LEU A 186 -8.11 2.23 4.17
C LEU A 186 -6.93 3.14 4.46
N VAL A 187 -6.05 2.66 5.32
CA VAL A 187 -4.73 3.23 5.61
C VAL A 187 -3.67 2.16 5.41
N ARG A 188 -2.46 2.56 5.05
CA ARG A 188 -1.36 1.62 4.88
C ARG A 188 -0.48 1.57 6.11
N GLY A 189 0.11 0.41 6.33
CA GLY A 189 1.00 0.16 7.46
C GLY A 189 2.30 0.97 7.46
N LEU A 190 2.47 1.89 6.53
CA LEU A 190 3.70 2.63 6.28
C LEU A 190 3.46 4.12 6.24
N ASP A 191 4.32 4.80 6.96
CA ASP A 191 4.22 6.24 7.16
C ASP A 191 4.70 7.06 5.95
N TYR A 192 5.30 6.42 4.94
CA TYR A 192 5.81 7.12 3.76
C TYR A 192 4.80 7.33 2.63
N TYR A 193 3.65 6.65 2.66
CA TYR A 193 2.62 6.88 1.65
C TYR A 193 2.03 8.29 1.75
N SER A 194 1.71 8.85 0.58
CA SER A 194 1.01 10.12 0.39
C SER A 194 -0.05 9.96 -0.70
N SER A 195 -1.04 10.87 -0.74
CA SER A 195 -2.10 10.85 -1.74
C SER A 195 -2.84 9.51 -1.84
N THR A 196 -2.68 8.77 -2.92
CA THR A 196 -3.42 7.53 -3.18
C THR A 196 -2.83 6.34 -2.43
N VAL A 197 -3.71 5.53 -1.85
CA VAL A 197 -3.42 4.18 -1.33
C VAL A 197 -4.45 3.21 -1.85
N PHE A 198 -4.04 1.98 -2.11
CA PHE A 198 -4.95 0.94 -2.60
C PHE A 198 -4.58 -0.46 -2.10
N GLU A 199 -5.58 -1.34 -2.09
CA GLU A 199 -5.43 -2.77 -1.83
C GLU A 199 -6.34 -3.58 -2.77
N TRP A 200 -5.81 -4.66 -3.28
CA TRP A 200 -6.59 -5.69 -3.94
C TRP A 200 -6.88 -6.81 -2.94
N LYS A 201 -8.16 -7.05 -2.68
CA LYS A 201 -8.64 -8.02 -1.70
C LYS A 201 -9.40 -9.16 -2.35
N ALA A 202 -9.05 -10.40 -1.99
CA ALA A 202 -9.72 -11.60 -2.44
C ALA A 202 -10.38 -12.30 -1.23
N SER A 203 -11.68 -12.10 -1.04
CA SER A 203 -12.45 -12.59 0.12
C SER A 203 -12.33 -14.11 0.33
N ALA A 204 -12.16 -14.88 -0.74
CA ALA A 204 -11.94 -16.32 -0.67
C ALA A 204 -10.65 -16.75 0.07
N LEU A 205 -9.74 -15.82 0.39
CA LEU A 205 -8.52 -16.09 1.15
C LEU A 205 -8.72 -15.95 2.68
N GLY A 206 -9.93 -15.62 3.12
CA GLY A 206 -10.26 -15.50 4.54
C GLY A 206 -9.65 -14.26 5.19
N ALA A 207 -9.15 -14.39 6.43
CA ALA A 207 -8.66 -13.26 7.24
C ALA A 207 -7.43 -12.53 6.66
N GLN A 208 -6.74 -13.12 5.69
CA GLN A 208 -5.59 -12.53 4.97
C GLN A 208 -5.96 -12.31 3.51
N ASP A 209 -6.97 -11.48 3.29
CA ASP A 209 -7.62 -11.23 2.00
C ASP A 209 -6.83 -10.32 1.05
N THR A 210 -5.86 -9.56 1.55
CA THR A 210 -5.06 -8.64 0.73
C THR A 210 -4.00 -9.39 -0.07
N VAL A 211 -4.16 -9.43 -1.39
CA VAL A 211 -3.24 -10.07 -2.34
C VAL A 211 -2.22 -9.12 -2.94
N CYS A 212 -2.55 -7.83 -2.96
CA CYS A 212 -1.67 -6.76 -3.44
C CYS A 212 -2.07 -5.45 -2.77
N GLY A 213 -1.12 -4.57 -2.60
CA GLY A 213 -1.42 -3.22 -2.18
C GLY A 213 -0.29 -2.27 -2.54
N GLY A 214 -0.62 -1.00 -2.65
CA GLY A 214 0.30 0.03 -3.06
C GLY A 214 -0.22 1.42 -2.74
N GLY A 215 0.45 2.38 -3.31
CA GLY A 215 0.08 3.78 -3.20
C GLY A 215 1.21 4.69 -3.64
N ARG A 216 0.93 5.96 -3.70
CA ARG A 216 1.91 7.01 -3.97
C ARG A 216 2.77 7.27 -2.75
N TYR A 217 4.01 7.62 -2.96
CA TYR A 217 4.93 8.08 -1.92
C TYR A 217 5.93 9.10 -2.50
N ASP A 218 6.46 9.96 -1.64
CA ASP A 218 7.57 10.82 -2.00
C ASP A 218 8.89 10.08 -1.80
N ALA A 219 9.66 9.96 -2.89
CA ALA A 219 10.94 9.24 -2.85
C ALA A 219 11.99 9.92 -1.95
N PHE A 220 11.94 11.26 -1.81
CA PHE A 220 12.86 12.00 -0.95
C PHE A 220 12.51 11.81 0.53
N ASP A 221 11.23 11.81 0.88
CA ASP A 221 10.78 11.53 2.25
C ASP A 221 11.14 10.10 2.65
N LEU A 222 10.96 9.15 1.74
CA LEU A 222 11.38 7.77 1.96
C LEU A 222 12.90 7.65 2.12
N GLN A 223 13.69 8.37 1.30
CA GLN A 223 15.13 8.40 1.44
C GLN A 223 15.58 8.98 2.79
N ARG A 224 14.97 10.09 3.24
CA ARG A 224 15.22 10.65 4.58
C ARG A 224 14.93 9.62 5.67
N ALA A 225 13.83 8.90 5.58
CA ALA A 225 13.46 7.85 6.52
C ALA A 225 14.49 6.70 6.55
N ILE A 226 15.09 6.36 5.39
CA ILE A 226 16.12 5.32 5.27
C ILE A 226 17.46 5.78 5.87
N THR A 227 17.85 7.05 5.68
CA THR A 227 19.17 7.57 6.05
C THR A 227 19.24 8.08 7.48
N SER A 228 18.14 8.48 8.10
CA SER A 228 18.08 9.18 9.39
C SER A 228 17.82 8.30 10.62
N GLY A 229 17.77 6.98 10.50
CA GLY A 229 17.59 6.11 11.67
C GLY A 229 17.46 4.63 11.36
N PRO A 230 17.41 3.76 12.40
CA PRO A 230 17.09 2.37 12.20
C PRO A 230 15.72 2.31 11.52
N ALA A 231 15.66 1.69 10.35
CA ALA A 231 14.50 1.59 9.49
C ALA A 231 13.26 1.24 10.33
N LYS A 232 12.49 2.24 10.74
CA LYS A 232 11.23 2.04 11.42
C LYS A 232 10.29 1.45 10.38
N ARG A 233 10.16 0.14 10.46
CA ARG A 233 9.20 -0.75 9.81
C ARG A 233 8.44 -0.11 8.65
N ALA A 234 9.08 -0.13 7.51
CA ALA A 234 8.44 0.13 6.26
C ALA A 234 7.75 -1.17 5.78
N GLY A 235 6.52 -1.16 5.37
CA GLY A 235 5.81 -2.19 4.62
C GLY A 235 5.33 -1.53 3.34
N SER A 236 5.50 -2.10 2.23
CA SER A 236 5.27 -1.58 0.89
C SER A 236 3.97 -2.12 0.29
N GLY A 237 3.51 -1.53 -0.78
CA GLY A 237 2.53 -2.15 -1.67
C GLY A 237 3.13 -3.38 -2.33
N GLN A 238 2.64 -4.56 -1.95
CA GLN A 238 3.31 -5.81 -2.28
C GLN A 238 2.30 -6.89 -2.61
N ILE A 239 2.55 -7.59 -3.71
CA ILE A 239 1.84 -8.82 -4.05
C ILE A 239 2.46 -9.94 -3.21
N GLU A 240 1.75 -10.38 -2.17
CA GLU A 240 2.13 -11.55 -1.40
C GLU A 240 1.57 -12.79 -2.09
N LEU A 241 2.45 -13.57 -2.72
CA LEU A 241 2.06 -14.72 -3.50
C LEU A 241 2.38 -16.02 -2.78
N MET A 242 1.36 -16.85 -2.60
CA MET A 242 1.54 -18.24 -2.22
C MET A 242 2.32 -19.00 -3.32
N ARG A 243 3.21 -19.91 -2.93
CA ARG A 243 4.11 -20.67 -3.83
C ARG A 243 3.40 -21.33 -5.02
N THR A 244 2.15 -21.76 -4.84
CA THR A 244 1.34 -22.40 -5.91
C THR A 244 0.82 -21.39 -6.94
N LEU A 245 0.49 -20.17 -6.51
CA LEU A 245 0.11 -19.07 -7.38
C LEU A 245 1.32 -18.54 -8.16
N TRP A 246 2.50 -18.57 -7.54
CA TRP A 246 3.73 -18.04 -8.12
C TRP A 246 4.08 -18.59 -9.51
N ASN A 247 4.02 -19.91 -9.70
CA ASN A 247 4.35 -20.49 -11.00
C ASN A 247 3.41 -19.99 -12.11
N ARG A 248 2.13 -19.82 -11.80
CA ARG A 248 1.14 -19.24 -12.75
C ARG A 248 1.40 -17.76 -13.01
N VAL A 249 1.71 -16.98 -11.98
CA VAL A 249 2.07 -15.54 -12.12
C VAL A 249 3.31 -15.36 -12.96
N ARG A 250 4.38 -16.10 -12.65
CA ARG A 250 5.65 -16.03 -13.40
C ARG A 250 5.44 -16.31 -14.89
N ASP A 251 4.71 -17.34 -15.21
CA ASP A 251 4.50 -17.75 -16.60
C ASP A 251 3.47 -16.86 -17.31
N GLY A 252 2.48 -16.33 -16.60
CA GLY A 252 1.55 -15.33 -17.08
C GLY A 252 2.24 -14.00 -17.37
N PHE A 253 3.05 -13.51 -16.43
CA PHE A 253 3.82 -12.27 -16.57
C PHE A 253 4.85 -12.35 -17.70
N ARG A 254 5.59 -13.47 -17.82
CA ARG A 254 6.50 -13.69 -18.94
C ARG A 254 5.80 -13.66 -20.30
N ARG A 255 4.59 -14.24 -20.39
CA ARG A 255 3.75 -14.18 -21.61
C ARG A 255 3.27 -12.76 -21.90
N TYR A 256 2.88 -12.01 -20.87
CA TYR A 256 2.43 -10.62 -20.99
C TYR A 256 3.56 -9.71 -21.48
N MET A 257 4.73 -9.79 -20.86
CA MET A 257 5.93 -9.02 -21.28
C MET A 257 6.39 -9.36 -22.70
N LYS A 258 6.35 -10.66 -23.10
CA LYS A 258 6.68 -11.07 -24.48
C LYS A 258 5.69 -10.55 -25.54
N ARG A 259 4.45 -10.19 -25.15
CA ARG A 259 3.44 -9.63 -26.07
C ARG A 259 3.60 -8.12 -26.31
N GLY A 260 4.62 -7.48 -25.75
CA GLY A 260 4.97 -6.08 -26.01
C GLY A 260 3.94 -5.04 -25.59
N LYS A 261 3.06 -5.36 -24.63
CA LYS A 261 2.00 -4.46 -24.16
C LYS A 261 2.42 -3.49 -23.05
N LEU A 262 3.71 -3.53 -22.66
CA LEU A 262 4.38 -2.51 -21.85
C LEU A 262 5.58 -2.02 -22.65
N ARG A 263 5.39 -0.98 -23.45
CA ARG A 263 6.46 -0.12 -23.96
C ARG A 263 6.59 1.10 -23.07
#